data_f56e7a0548f1ca68d6307d45b3ee3c52
#
_entry.id   f56e7a0548f1ca68d6307d45b3ee3c52
#
_cell.length_a   1.000
_cell.length_b   1.000
_cell.length_c   1.000
_cell.angle_alpha   90.00
_cell.angle_beta   90.00
_cell.angle_gamma   90.00
#
_symmetry.space_group_name_H-M   'P 1'
#
loop_
_entity.id
_entity.type
_entity.pdbx_description
1 polymer ?
#
loop_
_entity_poly.entity_id
_entity_poly.type
_entity_poly.pdbx_seq_one_letter_code
_entity_poly.pdbx_strand_id
1 'polypeptide(L)'
;LVVLPQDLPIEAAAASIAFVKSRHLVADTPVTLDPDASVTDAVALIPKRSHGAAVVVEDGRPVGVVTERRCRDVDRLARVREIADPDIVTLPVDTPPREVFDALGDLHLGLAVLVEPDGRLAGVLNRVGALRHAIYTPNLDSAGALRIAAAVGINGDVVGKARALVAAGADLLVIDTAHGHQEKMLTALSAVADADFGVPIAAGNVVSAEGTLDLIDAGASIIKVGVGPGAMCTTRMMTGVGRPQFSAVAECAAV
;
A
#
# COMPACT_ATOMS: atom_id res chain seq x y z
N LEU A 1 6.56 -2.94 -1.03
CA LEU A 1 6.68 -1.60 -1.61
C LEU A 1 5.38 -1.26 -2.33
N VAL A 2 4.80 -0.11 -2.01
CA VAL A 2 3.64 0.43 -2.72
C VAL A 2 4.15 1.36 -3.82
N VAL A 3 3.59 1.22 -5.03
CA VAL A 3 3.90 2.10 -6.15
C VAL A 3 2.66 2.94 -6.47
N LEU A 4 2.80 4.26 -6.38
CA LEU A 4 1.73 5.18 -6.79
C LEU A 4 1.65 5.25 -8.32
N PRO A 5 0.44 5.23 -8.92
CA PRO A 5 0.28 5.25 -10.36
C PRO A 5 0.70 6.58 -10.99
N GLN A 6 1.13 6.51 -12.25
CA GLN A 6 1.67 7.67 -12.98
C GLN A 6 0.65 8.75 -13.34
N ASP A 7 -0.63 8.43 -13.34
CA ASP A 7 -1.73 9.33 -13.73
C ASP A 7 -2.29 10.14 -12.55
N LEU A 8 -1.81 9.89 -11.32
CA LEU A 8 -2.19 10.70 -10.17
C LEU A 8 -1.70 12.15 -10.33
N PRO A 9 -2.58 13.14 -10.04
CA PRO A 9 -2.15 14.53 -9.84
C PRO A 9 -1.08 14.62 -8.73
N ILE A 10 -0.16 15.57 -8.85
CA ILE A 10 0.97 15.70 -7.91
C ILE A 10 0.48 15.90 -6.48
N GLU A 11 -0.56 16.70 -6.27
CA GLU A 11 -1.15 16.94 -4.95
C GLU A 11 -1.72 15.68 -4.33
N ALA A 12 -2.40 14.84 -5.12
CA ALA A 12 -2.95 13.56 -4.66
C ALA A 12 -1.83 12.54 -4.37
N ALA A 13 -0.77 12.54 -5.18
CA ALA A 13 0.40 11.71 -4.94
C ALA A 13 1.13 12.14 -3.66
N ALA A 14 1.34 13.44 -3.45
CA ALA A 14 1.96 13.97 -2.23
C ALA A 14 1.14 13.63 -0.97
N ALA A 15 -0.19 13.79 -1.02
CA ALA A 15 -1.07 13.39 0.08
C ALA A 15 -0.99 11.87 0.37
N SER A 16 -0.90 11.04 -0.68
CA SER A 16 -0.75 9.59 -0.55
C SER A 16 0.61 9.21 0.06
N ILE A 17 1.69 9.88 -0.35
CA ILE A 17 3.02 9.69 0.21
C ILE A 17 3.02 10.07 1.69
N ALA A 18 2.52 11.25 2.05
CA ALA A 18 2.43 11.70 3.43
C ALA A 18 1.61 10.73 4.29
N PHE A 19 0.48 10.24 3.76
CA PHE A 19 -0.33 9.23 4.43
C PHE A 19 0.44 7.93 4.70
N VAL A 20 1.16 7.39 3.71
CA VAL A 20 1.96 6.16 3.89
C VAL A 20 3.09 6.38 4.89
N LYS A 21 3.79 7.52 4.81
CA LYS A 21 4.89 7.87 5.71
C LYS A 21 4.45 8.08 7.17
N SER A 22 3.21 8.50 7.39
CA SER A 22 2.64 8.70 8.74
C SER A 22 2.01 7.44 9.33
N ARG A 23 2.00 6.32 8.60
CA ARG A 23 1.36 5.08 9.07
C ARG A 23 2.13 4.43 10.22
N HIS A 24 1.39 3.96 11.21
CA HIS A 24 1.96 3.04 12.20
C HIS A 24 2.40 1.74 11.51
N LEU A 25 3.55 1.18 11.92
CA LEU A 25 4.13 0.02 11.25
C LEU A 25 3.34 -1.27 11.47
N VAL A 26 2.66 -1.41 12.59
CA VAL A 26 1.95 -2.62 12.99
C VAL A 26 0.43 -2.40 12.97
N ALA A 27 -0.03 -1.26 13.49
CA ALA A 27 -1.45 -0.97 13.59
C ALA A 27 -2.07 -0.61 12.21
N ASP A 28 -3.07 -1.36 11.81
CA ASP A 28 -3.89 -1.05 10.65
C ASP A 28 -4.86 0.10 10.93
N THR A 29 -5.21 0.89 9.89
CA THR A 29 -6.24 1.93 10.02
C THR A 29 -7.60 1.29 10.24
N PRO A 30 -8.27 1.56 11.35
CA PRO A 30 -9.61 1.06 11.61
C PRO A 30 -10.65 1.76 10.73
N VAL A 31 -11.78 1.12 10.53
CA VAL A 31 -13.03 1.83 10.26
C VAL A 31 -13.53 2.34 11.61
N THR A 32 -13.81 3.63 11.71
CA THR A 32 -14.35 4.23 12.94
C THR A 32 -15.77 4.72 12.71
N LEU A 33 -16.60 4.61 13.73
CA LEU A 33 -17.97 5.11 13.76
C LEU A 33 -18.20 5.87 15.06
N ASP A 34 -18.95 6.96 14.94
CA ASP A 34 -19.51 7.64 16.12
C ASP A 34 -20.57 6.74 16.78
N PRO A 35 -20.73 6.74 18.13
CA PRO A 35 -21.78 5.98 18.80
C PRO A 35 -23.19 6.29 18.29
N ASP A 36 -23.44 7.52 17.81
CA ASP A 36 -24.72 7.96 17.27
C ASP A 36 -24.87 7.73 15.75
N ALA A 37 -23.85 7.21 15.08
CA ALA A 37 -23.96 6.79 13.68
C ALA A 37 -25.05 5.72 13.50
N SER A 38 -25.62 5.64 12.30
CA SER A 38 -26.65 4.66 11.99
C SER A 38 -26.07 3.28 11.62
N VAL A 39 -26.86 2.24 11.75
CA VAL A 39 -26.53 0.91 11.21
C VAL A 39 -26.32 0.96 9.69
N THR A 40 -26.99 1.86 8.98
CA THR A 40 -26.75 2.10 7.55
C THR A 40 -25.31 2.52 7.28
N ASP A 41 -24.76 3.44 8.08
CA ASP A 41 -23.38 3.90 7.95
C ASP A 41 -22.39 2.74 8.23
N ALA A 42 -22.66 1.94 9.26
CA ALA A 42 -21.85 0.77 9.59
C ALA A 42 -21.79 -0.22 8.41
N VAL A 43 -22.94 -0.58 7.84
CA VAL A 43 -23.02 -1.50 6.69
C VAL A 43 -22.34 -0.95 5.44
N ALA A 44 -22.34 0.36 5.24
CA ALA A 44 -21.66 1.00 4.10
C ALA A 44 -20.13 1.07 4.28
N LEU A 45 -19.64 1.17 5.51
CA LEU A 45 -18.23 1.42 5.82
C LEU A 45 -17.44 0.14 6.14
N ILE A 46 -18.01 -0.82 6.88
CA ILE A 46 -17.30 -2.04 7.30
C ILE A 46 -16.71 -2.81 6.11
N PRO A 47 -17.39 -3.03 4.96
CA PRO A 47 -16.84 -3.77 3.84
C PRO A 47 -15.66 -3.07 3.13
N LYS A 48 -15.43 -1.79 3.39
CA LYS A 48 -14.30 -1.04 2.79
C LYS A 48 -12.94 -1.47 3.32
N ARG A 49 -12.90 -2.28 4.38
CA ARG A 49 -11.68 -2.83 4.98
C ARG A 49 -11.82 -4.33 5.22
N SER A 50 -10.70 -5.02 5.17
CA SER A 50 -10.63 -6.48 5.34
C SER A 50 -10.84 -6.96 6.79
N HIS A 51 -11.02 -6.04 7.75
CA HIS A 51 -11.21 -6.39 9.16
C HIS A 51 -12.61 -6.94 9.47
N GLY A 52 -13.61 -6.66 8.61
CA GLY A 52 -14.99 -7.07 8.80
C GLY A 52 -15.67 -6.45 10.03
N ALA A 53 -15.10 -5.38 10.55
CA ALA A 53 -15.57 -4.68 11.74
C ALA A 53 -15.25 -3.20 11.71
N ALA A 54 -16.00 -2.41 12.48
CA ALA A 54 -15.73 -1.01 12.78
C ALA A 54 -15.56 -0.81 14.29
N VAL A 55 -14.66 0.07 14.68
CA VAL A 55 -14.48 0.50 16.07
C VAL A 55 -15.39 1.68 16.35
N VAL A 56 -16.20 1.59 17.40
CA VAL A 56 -17.01 2.71 17.87
C VAL A 56 -16.13 3.59 18.76
N VAL A 57 -16.06 4.87 18.45
CA VAL A 57 -15.12 5.81 19.08
C VAL A 57 -15.89 7.01 19.64
N GLU A 58 -15.68 7.29 20.92
CA GLU A 58 -16.18 8.47 21.61
C GLU A 58 -15.00 9.27 22.18
N ASP A 59 -14.91 10.54 21.89
CA ASP A 59 -13.79 11.43 22.31
C ASP A 59 -12.39 10.88 21.97
N GLY A 60 -12.28 10.15 20.86
CA GLY A 60 -11.04 9.53 20.40
C GLY A 60 -10.71 8.21 21.10
N ARG A 61 -11.55 7.71 22.02
CA ARG A 61 -11.38 6.44 22.73
C ARG A 61 -12.28 5.36 22.18
N PRO A 62 -11.82 4.12 22.04
CA PRO A 62 -12.66 3.02 21.62
C PRO A 62 -13.64 2.64 22.74
N VAL A 63 -14.93 2.57 22.43
CA VAL A 63 -16.01 2.21 23.37
C VAL A 63 -16.76 0.96 22.96
N GLY A 64 -16.47 0.40 21.78
CA GLY A 64 -17.09 -0.84 21.30
C GLY A 64 -16.64 -1.22 19.91
N VAL A 65 -17.07 -2.40 19.46
CA VAL A 65 -16.81 -2.89 18.09
C VAL A 65 -18.12 -3.37 17.47
N VAL A 66 -18.36 -3.01 16.22
CA VAL A 66 -19.49 -3.47 15.41
C VAL A 66 -18.98 -4.33 14.26
N THR A 67 -19.51 -5.53 14.11
CA THR A 67 -19.23 -6.44 12.99
C THR A 67 -20.38 -6.48 12.01
N GLU A 68 -20.13 -6.92 10.77
CA GLU A 68 -21.20 -7.13 9.78
C GLU A 68 -22.32 -8.04 10.32
N ARG A 69 -21.97 -9.05 11.14
CA ARG A 69 -22.95 -9.97 11.74
C ARG A 69 -23.91 -9.25 12.68
N ARG A 70 -23.42 -8.30 13.47
CA ARG A 70 -24.25 -7.52 14.40
C ARG A 70 -25.18 -6.53 13.70
N CYS A 71 -24.90 -6.19 12.45
CA CYS A 71 -25.77 -5.33 11.62
C CYS A 71 -26.89 -6.11 10.91
N ARG A 72 -26.91 -7.46 11.00
CA ARG A 72 -27.95 -8.27 10.36
C ARG A 72 -29.24 -8.24 11.20
N ASP A 73 -30.36 -8.19 10.52
CA ASP A 73 -31.72 -8.24 11.13
C ASP A 73 -31.97 -7.13 12.16
N VAL A 74 -31.26 -6.01 12.05
CA VAL A 74 -31.42 -4.81 12.88
C VAL A 74 -31.97 -3.66 12.04
N ASP A 75 -32.76 -2.78 12.67
CA ASP A 75 -33.24 -1.56 12.04
C ASP A 75 -32.04 -0.73 11.53
N ARG A 76 -32.11 -0.36 10.26
CA ARG A 76 -31.07 0.43 9.59
C ARG A 76 -30.87 1.83 10.19
N LEU A 77 -31.88 2.36 10.84
CA LEU A 77 -31.86 3.67 11.51
C LEU A 77 -31.45 3.58 12.99
N ALA A 78 -31.36 2.37 13.55
CA ALA A 78 -30.86 2.18 14.91
C ALA A 78 -29.44 2.74 15.08
N ARG A 79 -29.11 3.16 16.28
CA ARG A 79 -27.79 3.72 16.61
C ARG A 79 -26.76 2.61 16.77
N VAL A 80 -25.55 2.86 16.31
CA VAL A 80 -24.43 1.93 16.42
C VAL A 80 -24.16 1.54 17.87
N ARG A 81 -24.32 2.44 18.84
CA ARG A 81 -24.16 2.16 20.28
C ARG A 81 -25.07 1.05 20.80
N GLU A 82 -26.24 0.84 20.17
CA GLU A 82 -27.22 -0.15 20.60
C GLU A 82 -26.82 -1.58 20.21
N ILE A 83 -25.96 -1.72 19.20
CA ILE A 83 -25.53 -2.99 18.65
C ILE A 83 -24.03 -3.26 18.83
N ALA A 84 -23.28 -2.27 19.29
CA ALA A 84 -21.85 -2.41 19.53
C ALA A 84 -21.57 -3.44 20.64
N ASP A 85 -20.49 -4.19 20.47
CA ASP A 85 -19.94 -5.03 21.52
C ASP A 85 -19.06 -4.16 22.42
N PRO A 86 -19.38 -3.97 23.70
CA PRO A 86 -18.53 -3.23 24.61
C PRO A 86 -17.34 -4.06 25.12
N ASP A 87 -17.42 -5.40 25.02
CA ASP A 87 -16.35 -6.31 25.45
C ASP A 87 -15.24 -6.37 24.39
N ILE A 88 -14.49 -5.27 24.30
CA ILE A 88 -13.38 -5.13 23.36
C ILE A 88 -12.05 -5.47 24.03
N VAL A 89 -11.19 -6.18 23.29
CA VAL A 89 -9.79 -6.38 23.71
C VAL A 89 -8.97 -5.19 23.24
N THR A 90 -8.52 -4.40 24.19
CA THR A 90 -7.59 -3.30 23.97
C THR A 90 -6.18 -3.71 24.36
N LEU A 91 -5.20 -3.42 23.50
CA LEU A 91 -3.78 -3.65 23.76
C LEU A 91 -3.00 -2.35 23.48
N PRO A 92 -1.89 -2.09 24.19
CA PRO A 92 -0.99 -1.01 23.85
C PRO A 92 -0.51 -1.09 22.39
N VAL A 93 -0.36 0.05 21.72
CA VAL A 93 0.03 0.11 20.30
C VAL A 93 1.42 -0.47 20.04
N ASP A 94 2.29 -0.49 21.03
CA ASP A 94 3.65 -1.05 21.01
C ASP A 94 3.72 -2.53 21.37
N THR A 95 2.56 -3.18 21.64
CA THR A 95 2.51 -4.63 21.91
C THR A 95 3.13 -5.41 20.73
N PRO A 96 4.10 -6.31 20.99
CA PRO A 96 4.72 -7.09 19.95
C PRO A 96 3.69 -7.88 19.13
N PRO A 97 3.79 -7.91 17.79
CA PRO A 97 2.80 -8.58 16.94
C PRO A 97 2.53 -10.05 17.30
N ARG A 98 3.55 -10.75 17.81
CA ARG A 98 3.41 -12.14 18.25
C ARG A 98 2.49 -12.26 19.45
N GLU A 99 2.62 -11.36 20.42
CA GLU A 99 1.77 -11.33 21.61
C GLU A 99 0.32 -11.00 21.24
N VAL A 100 0.11 -10.06 20.29
CA VAL A 100 -1.23 -9.78 19.76
C VAL A 100 -1.83 -11.01 19.09
N PHE A 101 -1.05 -11.76 18.31
CA PHE A 101 -1.49 -12.99 17.67
C PHE A 101 -1.94 -14.05 18.67
N ASP A 102 -1.14 -14.26 19.72
CA ASP A 102 -1.41 -15.24 20.77
C ASP A 102 -2.66 -14.82 21.59
N ALA A 103 -2.75 -13.56 22.02
CA ALA A 103 -3.91 -13.02 22.73
C ALA A 103 -5.22 -13.18 21.94
N LEU A 104 -5.21 -12.87 20.64
CA LEU A 104 -6.38 -13.07 19.78
C LEU A 104 -6.75 -14.56 19.61
N GLY A 105 -5.75 -15.44 19.66
CA GLY A 105 -5.95 -16.89 19.61
C GLY A 105 -6.63 -17.43 20.87
N ASP A 106 -6.11 -17.07 22.03
CA ASP A 106 -6.59 -17.54 23.34
C ASP A 106 -8.01 -17.06 23.64
N LEU A 107 -8.33 -15.84 23.24
CA LEU A 107 -9.65 -15.24 23.45
C LEU A 107 -10.66 -15.52 22.33
N HIS A 108 -10.25 -16.24 21.28
CA HIS A 108 -11.06 -16.55 20.09
C HIS A 108 -11.65 -15.31 19.39
N LEU A 109 -10.89 -14.19 19.41
CA LEU A 109 -11.31 -12.91 18.86
C LEU A 109 -10.72 -12.68 17.46
N GLY A 110 -11.48 -11.98 16.63
CA GLY A 110 -11.08 -11.67 15.27
C GLY A 110 -10.23 -10.40 15.13
N LEU A 111 -10.28 -9.50 16.12
CA LEU A 111 -9.69 -8.16 16.07
C LEU A 111 -9.25 -7.69 17.46
N ALA A 112 -8.02 -7.18 17.55
CA ALA A 112 -7.53 -6.37 18.66
C ALA A 112 -7.67 -4.89 18.34
N VAL A 113 -8.05 -4.08 19.32
CA VAL A 113 -8.06 -2.62 19.26
C VAL A 113 -6.79 -2.12 19.93
N LEU A 114 -5.94 -1.43 19.17
CA LEU A 114 -4.67 -0.89 19.66
C LEU A 114 -4.86 0.54 20.14
N VAL A 115 -4.35 0.84 21.34
CA VAL A 115 -4.52 2.15 21.97
C VAL A 115 -3.17 2.78 22.32
N GLU A 116 -3.13 4.11 22.25
CA GLU A 116 -2.04 4.93 22.75
C GLU A 116 -1.97 4.90 24.29
N PRO A 117 -0.85 5.32 24.91
CA PRO A 117 -0.74 5.37 26.37
C PRO A 117 -1.82 6.20 27.09
N ASP A 118 -2.41 7.20 26.39
CA ASP A 118 -3.52 8.02 26.91
C ASP A 118 -4.90 7.36 26.71
N GLY A 119 -4.94 6.17 26.11
CA GLY A 119 -6.14 5.38 25.84
C GLY A 119 -6.88 5.76 24.55
N ARG A 120 -6.34 6.64 23.72
CA ARG A 120 -6.91 6.96 22.41
C ARG A 120 -6.67 5.84 21.42
N LEU A 121 -7.59 5.72 20.44
CA LEU A 121 -7.47 4.72 19.39
C LEU A 121 -6.24 5.00 18.51
N ALA A 122 -5.29 4.07 18.50
CA ALA A 122 -4.15 4.08 17.60
C ALA A 122 -4.43 3.31 16.31
N GLY A 123 -5.14 2.20 16.40
CA GLY A 123 -5.43 1.36 15.27
C GLY A 123 -6.09 0.04 15.64
N VAL A 124 -6.07 -0.88 14.69
CA VAL A 124 -6.55 -2.25 14.91
C VAL A 124 -5.57 -3.25 14.32
N LEU A 125 -5.63 -4.48 14.80
CA LEU A 125 -4.85 -5.57 14.24
C LEU A 125 -5.65 -6.87 14.31
N ASN A 126 -5.83 -7.52 13.18
CA ASN A 126 -6.42 -8.85 13.14
C ASN A 126 -5.33 -9.93 13.25
N ARG A 127 -5.75 -11.17 13.49
CA ARG A 127 -4.82 -12.29 13.69
C ARG A 127 -3.90 -12.53 12.48
N VAL A 128 -4.42 -12.36 11.26
CA VAL A 128 -3.62 -12.51 10.02
C VAL A 128 -2.60 -11.37 9.89
N GLY A 129 -3.00 -10.15 10.20
CA GLY A 129 -2.11 -8.98 10.24
C GLY A 129 -1.00 -9.17 11.27
N ALA A 130 -1.34 -9.58 12.49
CA ALA A 130 -0.38 -9.86 13.55
C ALA A 130 0.65 -10.92 13.13
N LEU A 131 0.20 -12.03 12.53
CA LEU A 131 1.10 -13.06 12.00
C LEU A 131 2.02 -12.51 10.89
N ARG A 132 1.49 -11.72 9.97
CA ARG A 132 2.31 -11.09 8.90
C ARG A 132 3.40 -10.21 9.48
N HIS A 133 3.07 -9.36 10.45
CA HIS A 133 4.06 -8.50 11.10
C HIS A 133 5.09 -9.26 11.94
N ALA A 134 4.74 -10.45 12.44
CA ALA A 134 5.68 -11.32 13.14
C ALA A 134 6.67 -12.04 12.17
N ILE A 135 6.29 -12.22 10.90
CA ILE A 135 7.07 -12.97 9.90
C ILE A 135 7.87 -12.03 8.98
N TYR A 136 7.27 -10.93 8.54
CA TYR A 136 7.86 -10.03 7.53
C TYR A 136 8.47 -8.79 8.16
N THR A 137 9.70 -8.49 7.78
CA THR A 137 10.36 -7.23 8.12
C THR A 137 9.89 -6.11 7.19
N PRO A 138 9.38 -5.00 7.72
CA PRO A 138 8.97 -3.87 6.89
C PRO A 138 10.18 -3.21 6.21
N ASN A 139 10.00 -2.72 4.98
CA ASN A 139 11.01 -1.96 4.27
C ASN A 139 10.91 -0.48 4.65
N LEU A 140 11.86 -0.02 5.47
CA LEU A 140 11.85 1.31 6.06
C LEU A 140 12.92 2.21 5.46
N ASP A 141 12.67 3.51 5.47
CA ASP A 141 13.66 4.54 5.21
C ASP A 141 14.53 4.82 6.45
N SER A 142 15.44 5.78 6.34
CA SER A 142 16.35 6.16 7.44
C SER A 142 15.63 6.80 8.64
N ALA A 143 14.41 7.31 8.44
CA ALA A 143 13.57 7.87 9.51
C ALA A 143 12.64 6.83 10.15
N GLY A 144 12.69 5.57 9.71
CA GLY A 144 11.84 4.49 10.21
C GLY A 144 10.43 4.49 9.61
N ALA A 145 10.15 5.28 8.57
CA ALA A 145 8.87 5.27 7.87
C ALA A 145 8.88 4.27 6.71
N LEU A 146 7.69 3.78 6.32
CA LEU A 146 7.55 2.86 5.19
C LEU A 146 8.05 3.51 3.89
N ARG A 147 8.88 2.78 3.13
CA ARG A 147 9.31 3.22 1.81
C ARG A 147 8.18 3.15 0.80
N ILE A 148 8.07 4.19 -0.02
CA ILE A 148 7.07 4.30 -1.07
C ILE A 148 7.73 4.64 -2.41
N ALA A 149 7.24 4.01 -3.48
CA ALA A 149 7.63 4.32 -4.84
C ALA A 149 6.53 5.14 -5.54
N ALA A 150 6.93 5.95 -6.51
CA ALA A 150 5.99 6.71 -7.33
C ALA A 150 6.33 6.56 -8.81
N ALA A 151 5.30 6.28 -9.63
CA ALA A 151 5.47 6.12 -11.05
C ALA A 151 5.46 7.47 -11.78
N VAL A 152 6.37 7.58 -12.75
CA VAL A 152 6.51 8.71 -13.66
C VAL A 152 6.31 8.18 -15.08
N GLY A 153 5.39 8.79 -15.83
CA GLY A 153 5.20 8.46 -17.23
C GLY A 153 6.29 9.05 -18.11
N ILE A 154 6.40 8.57 -19.35
CA ILE A 154 7.40 9.01 -20.33
C ILE A 154 6.96 10.21 -21.17
N ASN A 155 5.86 10.86 -20.83
CA ASN A 155 5.27 11.98 -21.55
C ASN A 155 5.25 13.27 -20.71
N GLY A 156 5.35 14.42 -21.38
CA GLY A 156 5.27 15.73 -20.73
C GLY A 156 6.54 16.08 -19.95
N ASP A 157 6.39 16.86 -18.87
CA ASP A 157 7.50 17.26 -18.00
C ASP A 157 7.84 16.13 -17.00
N VAL A 158 8.62 15.16 -17.48
CA VAL A 158 9.04 13.98 -16.73
C VAL A 158 9.91 14.37 -15.52
N VAL A 159 10.86 15.28 -15.73
CA VAL A 159 11.81 15.73 -14.70
C VAL A 159 11.12 16.56 -13.62
N GLY A 160 10.23 17.47 -14.01
CA GLY A 160 9.45 18.27 -13.06
C GLY A 160 8.54 17.40 -12.20
N LYS A 161 7.90 16.40 -12.79
CA LYS A 161 7.08 15.43 -12.04
C LYS A 161 7.93 14.58 -11.08
N ALA A 162 9.06 14.06 -11.54
CA ALA A 162 10.01 13.31 -10.70
C ALA A 162 10.46 14.14 -9.49
N ARG A 163 10.86 15.38 -9.73
CA ARG A 163 11.27 16.34 -8.69
C ARG A 163 10.18 16.55 -7.64
N ALA A 164 8.94 16.78 -8.07
CA ALA A 164 7.82 17.01 -7.17
C ALA A 164 7.51 15.76 -6.31
N LEU A 165 7.59 14.56 -6.87
CA LEU A 165 7.37 13.30 -6.15
C LEU A 165 8.46 13.03 -5.11
N VAL A 166 9.73 13.26 -5.46
CA VAL A 166 10.84 13.11 -4.50
C VAL A 166 10.76 14.16 -3.41
N ALA A 167 10.44 15.41 -3.75
CA ALA A 167 10.22 16.47 -2.75
C ALA A 167 9.06 16.14 -1.79
N ALA A 168 8.04 15.39 -2.25
CA ALA A 168 6.96 14.89 -1.42
C ALA A 168 7.37 13.68 -0.55
N GLY A 169 8.56 13.11 -0.73
CA GLY A 169 9.10 12.00 0.06
C GLY A 169 9.04 10.62 -0.60
N ALA A 170 8.92 10.52 -1.92
CA ALA A 170 9.08 9.25 -2.62
C ALA A 170 10.52 8.73 -2.49
N ASP A 171 10.69 7.45 -2.13
CA ASP A 171 11.98 6.80 -1.93
C ASP A 171 12.50 6.08 -3.18
N LEU A 172 11.67 5.93 -4.20
CA LEU A 172 11.96 5.26 -5.46
C LEU A 172 11.10 5.87 -6.57
N LEU A 173 11.70 6.18 -7.69
CA LEU A 173 10.98 6.53 -8.92
C LEU A 173 10.81 5.29 -9.79
N VAL A 174 9.65 5.17 -10.44
CA VAL A 174 9.36 4.07 -11.36
C VAL A 174 8.98 4.65 -12.72
N ILE A 175 9.86 4.53 -13.71
CA ILE A 175 9.54 4.90 -15.08
C ILE A 175 8.98 3.67 -15.77
N ASP A 176 7.64 3.68 -15.98
CA ASP A 176 6.87 2.50 -16.35
C ASP A 176 6.14 2.70 -17.68
N THR A 177 6.32 1.74 -18.58
CA THR A 177 5.59 1.65 -19.84
C THR A 177 5.45 0.20 -20.27
N ALA A 178 4.40 -0.11 -21.03
CA ALA A 178 4.15 -1.45 -21.54
C ALA A 178 5.31 -2.00 -22.40
N HIS A 179 6.06 -1.11 -23.08
CA HIS A 179 7.24 -1.43 -23.86
C HIS A 179 8.38 -0.48 -23.46
N GLY A 180 9.27 -0.98 -22.59
CA GLY A 180 10.39 -0.19 -22.04
C GLY A 180 11.54 0.03 -23.02
N HIS A 181 11.79 -0.92 -23.93
CA HIS A 181 12.87 -0.81 -24.92
C HIS A 181 12.42 0.05 -26.12
N GLN A 182 12.28 1.35 -25.91
CA GLN A 182 11.93 2.33 -26.94
C GLN A 182 12.67 3.66 -26.68
N GLU A 183 13.04 4.36 -27.75
CA GLU A 183 13.82 5.60 -27.71
C GLU A 183 13.23 6.66 -26.74
N LYS A 184 11.92 6.83 -26.76
CA LYS A 184 11.25 7.78 -25.88
C LYS A 184 11.39 7.44 -24.39
N MET A 185 11.38 6.15 -24.04
CA MET A 185 11.62 5.66 -22.69
C MET A 185 13.05 5.94 -22.27
N LEU A 186 14.02 5.62 -23.11
CA LEU A 186 15.45 5.87 -22.84
C LEU A 186 15.73 7.36 -22.64
N THR A 187 15.18 8.23 -23.51
CA THR A 187 15.29 9.68 -23.36
C THR A 187 14.70 10.18 -22.04
N ALA A 188 13.51 9.73 -21.68
CA ALA A 188 12.86 10.12 -20.41
C ALA A 188 13.65 9.63 -19.20
N LEU A 189 14.16 8.39 -19.25
CA LEU A 189 14.96 7.80 -18.19
C LEU A 189 16.27 8.55 -17.98
N SER A 190 17.04 8.81 -19.06
CA SER A 190 18.28 9.58 -18.98
C SER A 190 18.05 10.97 -18.42
N ALA A 191 17.00 11.67 -18.85
CA ALA A 191 16.68 13.00 -18.33
C ALA A 191 16.39 13.00 -16.82
N VAL A 192 15.74 11.94 -16.29
CA VAL A 192 15.49 11.80 -14.84
C VAL A 192 16.76 11.40 -14.10
N ALA A 193 17.57 10.52 -14.68
CA ALA A 193 18.85 10.09 -14.09
C ALA A 193 19.86 11.25 -14.01
N ASP A 194 19.99 12.04 -15.07
CA ASP A 194 20.87 13.21 -15.13
C ASP A 194 20.49 14.30 -14.11
N ALA A 195 19.21 14.36 -13.72
CA ALA A 195 18.75 15.30 -12.71
C ALA A 195 19.16 14.93 -11.27
N ASP A 196 19.67 13.73 -11.05
CA ASP A 196 20.23 13.17 -9.80
C ASP A 196 19.42 13.54 -8.54
N PHE A 197 18.27 12.91 -8.40
CA PHE A 197 17.39 13.14 -7.24
C PHE A 197 17.82 12.41 -5.97
N GLY A 198 18.93 11.64 -5.98
CA GLY A 198 19.41 10.87 -4.82
C GLY A 198 18.54 9.67 -4.45
N VAL A 199 17.60 9.27 -5.31
CA VAL A 199 16.75 8.06 -5.12
C VAL A 199 16.96 7.10 -6.29
N PRO A 200 16.87 5.77 -6.06
CA PRO A 200 16.99 4.80 -7.14
C PRO A 200 15.85 4.93 -8.16
N ILE A 201 16.12 4.52 -9.41
CA ILE A 201 15.15 4.54 -10.49
C ILE A 201 14.91 3.12 -10.96
N ALA A 202 13.65 2.68 -10.93
CA ALA A 202 13.20 1.44 -11.56
C ALA A 202 12.64 1.76 -12.95
N ALA A 203 13.03 0.99 -13.96
CA ALA A 203 12.62 1.21 -15.35
C ALA A 203 12.14 -0.08 -16.02
N GLY A 204 11.19 0.01 -16.94
CA GLY A 204 10.67 -1.13 -17.71
C GLY A 204 9.29 -0.86 -18.34
N ASN A 205 8.70 -1.89 -18.96
CA ASN A 205 9.09 -3.29 -18.88
C ASN A 205 9.91 -3.74 -20.10
N VAL A 206 10.86 -4.61 -19.86
CA VAL A 206 11.68 -5.25 -20.91
C VAL A 206 11.63 -6.76 -20.77
N VAL A 207 12.07 -7.48 -21.82
CA VAL A 207 12.09 -8.97 -21.86
C VAL A 207 13.35 -9.53 -22.52
N SER A 208 14.34 -8.68 -22.85
CA SER A 208 15.58 -9.07 -23.53
C SER A 208 16.81 -8.50 -22.81
N ALA A 209 17.95 -9.16 -23.00
CA ALA A 209 19.25 -8.69 -22.53
C ALA A 209 19.60 -7.30 -23.06
N GLU A 210 19.42 -7.08 -24.36
CA GLU A 210 19.68 -5.79 -25.02
C GLU A 210 18.87 -4.66 -24.38
N GLY A 211 17.52 -4.84 -24.24
CA GLY A 211 16.68 -3.82 -23.60
C GLY A 211 17.04 -3.59 -22.13
N THR A 212 17.57 -4.61 -21.44
CA THR A 212 18.07 -4.47 -20.07
C THR A 212 19.30 -3.60 -20.02
N LEU A 213 20.28 -3.85 -20.87
CA LEU A 213 21.51 -3.05 -20.98
C LEU A 213 21.21 -1.59 -21.32
N ASP A 214 20.36 -1.34 -22.32
CA ASP A 214 19.99 0.01 -22.70
C ASP A 214 19.31 0.80 -21.55
N LEU A 215 18.48 0.14 -20.74
CA LEU A 215 17.90 0.78 -19.55
C LEU A 215 18.93 1.04 -18.44
N ILE A 216 19.89 0.14 -18.24
CA ILE A 216 21.01 0.33 -17.31
C ILE A 216 21.87 1.50 -17.74
N ASP A 217 22.27 1.55 -19.01
CA ASP A 217 23.09 2.61 -19.59
C ASP A 217 22.37 3.97 -19.55
N ALA A 218 21.04 3.98 -19.65
CA ALA A 218 20.22 5.17 -19.48
C ALA A 218 20.01 5.59 -18.01
N GLY A 219 20.57 4.86 -17.01
CA GLY A 219 20.58 5.23 -15.61
C GLY A 219 19.59 4.49 -14.70
N ALA A 220 18.99 3.37 -15.14
CA ALA A 220 18.16 2.56 -14.28
C ALA A 220 18.98 1.79 -13.25
N SER A 221 18.56 1.84 -11.97
CA SER A 221 19.14 1.03 -10.88
C SER A 221 18.41 -0.30 -10.70
N ILE A 222 17.17 -0.39 -11.17
CA ILE A 222 16.29 -1.55 -11.03
C ILE A 222 15.57 -1.77 -12.36
N ILE A 223 15.58 -2.98 -12.87
CA ILE A 223 14.92 -3.34 -14.13
C ILE A 223 13.61 -4.10 -13.86
N LYS A 224 12.53 -3.63 -14.44
CA LYS A 224 11.24 -4.32 -14.45
C LYS A 224 11.16 -5.24 -15.66
N VAL A 225 11.17 -6.55 -15.40
CA VAL A 225 11.14 -7.57 -16.45
C VAL A 225 9.75 -8.16 -16.58
N GLY A 226 9.24 -8.22 -17.82
CA GLY A 226 8.01 -8.94 -18.16
C GLY A 226 7.06 -8.15 -19.07
N VAL A 227 6.64 -8.79 -20.16
CA VAL A 227 5.61 -8.31 -21.08
C VAL A 227 4.62 -9.45 -21.33
N GLY A 228 3.38 -9.24 -20.94
CA GLY A 228 2.28 -10.16 -21.17
C GLY A 228 2.14 -11.37 -20.22
N PRO A 229 2.95 -11.59 -19.15
CA PRO A 229 2.84 -12.81 -18.34
C PRO A 229 1.75 -12.73 -17.26
N GLY A 230 1.26 -11.54 -16.90
CA GLY A 230 0.28 -11.36 -15.83
C GLY A 230 -1.08 -11.98 -16.17
N ALA A 231 -1.76 -12.54 -15.16
CA ALA A 231 -3.08 -13.15 -15.35
C ALA A 231 -4.14 -12.17 -15.88
N MET A 232 -4.03 -10.90 -15.52
CA MET A 232 -4.92 -9.82 -15.97
C MET A 232 -4.39 -9.06 -17.20
N CYS A 233 -3.21 -9.43 -17.71
CA CYS A 233 -2.58 -8.74 -18.84
C CYS A 233 -3.24 -9.12 -20.16
N THR A 234 -3.76 -8.13 -20.87
CA THR A 234 -4.38 -8.31 -22.20
C THR A 234 -3.41 -8.12 -23.36
N THR A 235 -2.16 -7.72 -23.11
CA THR A 235 -1.18 -7.38 -24.16
C THR A 235 -1.01 -8.51 -25.18
N ARG A 236 -0.77 -9.74 -24.72
CA ARG A 236 -0.61 -10.90 -25.64
C ARG A 236 -1.85 -11.18 -26.47
N MET A 237 -3.04 -11.03 -25.86
CA MET A 237 -4.31 -11.27 -26.56
C MET A 237 -4.57 -10.21 -27.63
N MET A 238 -4.22 -8.96 -27.35
CA MET A 238 -4.51 -7.82 -28.22
C MET A 238 -3.44 -7.59 -29.28
N THR A 239 -2.16 -7.87 -28.97
CA THR A 239 -1.02 -7.52 -29.85
C THR A 239 -0.22 -8.72 -30.34
N GLY A 240 -0.44 -9.91 -29.79
CA GLY A 240 0.41 -11.08 -30.04
C GLY A 240 1.81 -10.98 -29.41
N VAL A 241 2.11 -9.90 -28.69
CA VAL A 241 3.44 -9.63 -28.10
C VAL A 241 3.48 -10.09 -26.65
N GLY A 242 4.55 -10.80 -26.29
CA GLY A 242 4.80 -11.23 -24.92
C GLY A 242 5.86 -12.31 -24.85
N ARG A 243 6.40 -12.51 -23.66
CA ARG A 243 7.41 -13.55 -23.41
C ARG A 243 7.10 -14.27 -22.09
N PRO A 244 7.33 -15.61 -22.00
CA PRO A 244 7.23 -16.33 -20.75
C PRO A 244 8.15 -15.74 -19.70
N GLN A 245 7.65 -15.51 -18.48
CA GLN A 245 8.36 -14.74 -17.44
C GLN A 245 9.69 -15.37 -17.05
N PHE A 246 9.74 -16.70 -16.90
CA PHE A 246 10.97 -17.39 -16.52
C PHE A 246 12.11 -17.14 -17.50
N SER A 247 11.87 -17.33 -18.81
CA SER A 247 12.90 -17.10 -19.83
C SER A 247 13.28 -15.63 -19.98
N ALA A 248 12.33 -14.71 -19.79
CA ALA A 248 12.61 -13.28 -19.79
C ALA A 248 13.52 -12.89 -18.63
N VAL A 249 13.21 -13.34 -17.41
CA VAL A 249 14.04 -13.05 -16.23
C VAL A 249 15.42 -13.69 -16.35
N ALA A 250 15.50 -14.95 -16.79
CA ALA A 250 16.78 -15.65 -16.97
C ALA A 250 17.72 -14.91 -17.94
N GLU A 251 17.20 -14.40 -19.05
CA GLU A 251 17.99 -13.62 -20.02
C GLU A 251 18.37 -12.24 -19.50
N CYS A 252 17.41 -11.51 -18.94
CA CYS A 252 17.67 -10.16 -18.43
C CYS A 252 18.61 -10.14 -17.22
N ALA A 253 18.64 -11.21 -16.42
CA ALA A 253 19.52 -11.33 -15.26
C ALA A 253 20.94 -11.84 -15.59
N ALA A 254 21.19 -12.23 -16.83
CA ALA A 254 22.48 -12.74 -17.29
C ALA A 254 23.45 -11.62 -17.75
N VAL A 255 23.01 -10.36 -17.76
CA VAL A 255 23.75 -9.17 -18.21
C VAL A 255 24.11 -8.25 -17.07
#